data_6cdb39cd5923801bd9b0c9a198b71324
#
_entry.id   6cdb39cd5923801bd9b0c9a198b71324
#
_cell.length_a   1.000
_cell.length_b   1.000
_cell.length_c   1.000
_cell.angle_alpha   90.00
_cell.angle_beta   90.00
_cell.angle_gamma   90.00
#
_symmetry.space_group_name_H-M   'P 1'
#
loop_
_entity.id
_entity.type
_entity.pdbx_description
1 polymer ?
#
loop_
_entity_poly.entity_id
_entity_poly.type
_entity_poly.pdbx_seq_one_letter_code
_entity_poly.pdbx_strand_id
1 'polypeptide(L)'
;KLKKENEELKEKIALYKKILADIHEVLKIIAKEVNELRSEYGDERRTQILQRISEISEKDLVQKKEVIVMITEKGYCKRMDTKSYKEQRRGGKGVIGSNLSTGDFVRQLITCSTHDYLMFFTNRGKVLWLKAYDIPEAERYSKGKALINLLDIKDEIVTSVISVKTFDDFLFMATKLGMVKKISLSNFSKPRA
;
A
#
# COMPACT_ATOMS: atom_id res chain seq x y z
N LYS A 1 -49.09 -24.48 -59.52
CA LYS A 1 -48.45 -24.93 -58.29
C LYS A 1 -47.02 -25.40 -58.57
N LEU A 2 -46.84 -26.46 -59.33
CA LEU A 2 -45.52 -27.11 -59.63
C LEU A 2 -44.51 -26.17 -60.33
N LYS A 3 -44.94 -25.26 -61.22
CA LYS A 3 -44.03 -24.31 -61.89
C LYS A 3 -43.46 -23.28 -60.87
N LYS A 4 -44.26 -22.75 -59.92
CA LYS A 4 -43.83 -21.85 -58.87
C LYS A 4 -42.81 -22.53 -57.92
N GLU A 5 -43.12 -23.74 -57.52
CA GLU A 5 -42.20 -24.53 -56.66
C GLU A 5 -40.84 -24.79 -57.32
N ASN A 6 -40.84 -25.06 -58.64
CA ASN A 6 -39.60 -25.26 -59.39
C ASN A 6 -38.77 -23.97 -59.50
N GLU A 7 -39.41 -22.81 -59.68
CA GLU A 7 -38.72 -21.50 -59.69
C GLU A 7 -38.12 -21.17 -58.33
N GLU A 8 -38.88 -21.36 -57.25
CA GLU A 8 -38.39 -21.16 -55.88
C GLU A 8 -37.22 -22.07 -55.50
N LEU A 9 -37.24 -23.31 -55.95
CA LEU A 9 -36.15 -24.27 -55.76
C LEU A 9 -34.88 -23.86 -56.54
N LYS A 10 -35.04 -23.38 -57.77
CA LYS A 10 -33.91 -22.90 -58.58
C LYS A 10 -33.25 -21.68 -57.96
N GLU A 11 -34.04 -20.75 -57.40
CA GLU A 11 -33.52 -19.57 -56.69
C GLU A 11 -32.75 -19.96 -55.44
N LYS A 12 -33.27 -20.90 -54.65
CA LYS A 12 -32.59 -21.44 -53.47
C LYS A 12 -31.27 -22.13 -53.83
N ILE A 13 -31.26 -22.93 -54.90
CA ILE A 13 -30.03 -23.59 -55.38
C ILE A 13 -28.99 -22.54 -55.79
N ALA A 14 -29.40 -21.49 -56.52
CA ALA A 14 -28.51 -20.44 -56.93
C ALA A 14 -27.92 -19.69 -55.72
N LEU A 15 -28.74 -19.37 -54.69
CA LEU A 15 -28.34 -18.78 -53.45
C LEU A 15 -27.30 -19.63 -52.68
N TYR A 16 -27.61 -20.92 -52.51
CA TYR A 16 -26.70 -21.83 -51.81
C TYR A 16 -25.37 -22.03 -52.55
N LYS A 17 -25.38 -22.10 -53.88
CA LYS A 17 -24.15 -22.11 -54.66
C LYS A 17 -23.31 -20.83 -54.47
N LYS A 18 -23.94 -19.66 -54.36
CA LYS A 18 -23.25 -18.41 -54.11
C LYS A 18 -22.63 -18.39 -52.72
N ILE A 19 -23.36 -18.86 -51.69
CA ILE A 19 -22.87 -18.94 -50.31
C ILE A 19 -21.66 -19.91 -50.23
N LEU A 20 -21.73 -21.07 -50.91
CA LEU A 20 -20.66 -22.05 -50.90
C LEU A 20 -19.41 -21.60 -51.68
N ALA A 21 -19.57 -20.72 -52.68
CA ALA A 21 -18.47 -20.22 -53.48
C ALA A 21 -17.65 -19.10 -52.81
N ASP A 22 -18.26 -18.38 -51.87
CA ASP A 22 -17.59 -17.22 -51.22
C ASP A 22 -17.70 -17.27 -49.70
N ILE A 23 -16.56 -17.42 -49.04
CA ILE A 23 -16.44 -17.44 -47.58
C ILE A 23 -17.00 -16.15 -46.94
N HIS A 24 -16.92 -15.01 -47.63
CA HIS A 24 -17.45 -13.75 -47.11
C HIS A 24 -18.98 -13.74 -46.98
N GLU A 25 -19.70 -14.44 -47.88
CA GLU A 25 -21.16 -14.60 -47.76
C GLU A 25 -21.54 -15.46 -46.54
N VAL A 26 -20.74 -16.49 -46.24
CA VAL A 26 -20.91 -17.31 -45.02
C VAL A 26 -20.68 -16.43 -43.76
N LEU A 27 -19.62 -15.64 -43.73
CA LEU A 27 -19.32 -14.75 -42.63
C LEU A 27 -20.40 -13.68 -42.41
N LYS A 28 -21.00 -13.16 -43.48
CA LYS A 28 -22.14 -12.23 -43.35
C LYS A 28 -23.37 -12.88 -42.71
N ILE A 29 -23.67 -14.12 -43.04
CA ILE A 29 -24.77 -14.87 -42.44
C ILE A 29 -24.49 -15.06 -40.94
N ILE A 30 -23.30 -15.53 -40.59
CA ILE A 30 -22.88 -15.72 -39.21
C ILE A 30 -22.96 -14.39 -38.41
N ALA A 31 -22.45 -13.30 -38.99
CA ALA A 31 -22.50 -12.02 -38.34
C ALA A 31 -23.94 -11.52 -38.09
N LYS A 32 -24.84 -11.78 -39.05
CA LYS A 32 -26.26 -11.47 -38.90
C LYS A 32 -26.89 -12.26 -37.77
N GLU A 33 -26.74 -13.59 -37.75
CA GLU A 33 -27.27 -14.46 -36.71
C GLU A 33 -26.73 -14.13 -35.33
N VAL A 34 -25.42 -13.87 -35.21
CA VAL A 34 -24.80 -13.46 -33.95
C VAL A 34 -25.34 -12.11 -33.44
N ASN A 35 -25.58 -11.14 -34.33
CA ASN A 35 -26.19 -9.87 -33.96
C ASN A 35 -27.66 -10.04 -33.55
N GLU A 36 -28.40 -10.89 -34.15
CA GLU A 36 -29.78 -11.23 -33.76
C GLU A 36 -29.78 -11.84 -32.35
N LEU A 37 -28.91 -12.83 -32.10
CA LEU A 37 -28.75 -13.43 -30.77
C LEU A 37 -28.31 -12.40 -29.72
N ARG A 38 -27.40 -11.49 -30.10
CA ARG A 38 -26.96 -10.42 -29.21
C ARG A 38 -28.11 -9.46 -28.85
N SER A 39 -29.00 -9.14 -29.80
CA SER A 39 -30.13 -8.25 -29.53
C SER A 39 -31.19 -8.89 -28.66
N GLU A 40 -31.37 -10.20 -28.74
CA GLU A 40 -32.37 -10.95 -28.01
C GLU A 40 -31.89 -11.38 -26.59
N TYR A 41 -30.62 -11.80 -26.47
CA TYR A 41 -30.06 -12.36 -25.23
C TYR A 41 -28.92 -11.55 -24.65
N GLY A 42 -28.55 -10.43 -25.24
CA GLY A 42 -27.42 -9.63 -24.80
C GLY A 42 -27.69 -8.89 -23.50
N ASP A 43 -26.95 -9.22 -22.47
CA ASP A 43 -26.94 -8.48 -21.20
C ASP A 43 -25.88 -7.39 -21.20
N GLU A 44 -26.09 -6.35 -20.40
CA GLU A 44 -25.07 -5.36 -20.13
C GLU A 44 -23.91 -5.97 -19.34
N ARG A 45 -22.72 -5.51 -19.64
CA ARG A 45 -21.53 -6.00 -18.95
C ARG A 45 -21.61 -5.68 -17.46
N ARG A 46 -21.57 -6.70 -16.59
CA ARG A 46 -21.62 -6.57 -15.12
C ARG A 46 -20.31 -6.09 -14.51
N THR A 47 -19.20 -6.18 -15.23
CA THR A 47 -17.87 -5.76 -14.76
C THR A 47 -17.43 -4.49 -15.45
N GLN A 48 -16.86 -3.55 -14.72
CA GLN A 48 -16.24 -2.36 -15.30
C GLN A 48 -14.86 -2.69 -15.87
N ILE A 49 -14.60 -2.17 -17.07
CA ILE A 49 -13.24 -2.18 -17.63
C ILE A 49 -12.54 -0.92 -17.13
N LEU A 50 -11.65 -1.08 -16.17
CA LEU A 50 -10.79 0.01 -15.73
C LEU A 50 -9.57 0.06 -16.65
N GLN A 51 -9.29 1.23 -17.21
CA GLN A 51 -8.03 1.47 -17.89
C GLN A 51 -6.92 1.45 -16.84
N ARG A 52 -6.07 0.42 -16.88
CA ARG A 52 -4.86 0.22 -16.08
C ARG A 52 -5.04 0.63 -14.62
N ILE A 53 -5.17 -0.34 -13.76
CA ILE A 53 -4.87 -0.15 -12.34
C ILE A 53 -3.37 0.15 -12.32
N SER A 54 -3.01 1.39 -11.96
CA SER A 54 -1.65 1.72 -11.55
C SER A 54 -1.23 0.66 -10.53
N GLU A 55 0.00 0.18 -10.63
CA GLU A 55 0.54 -0.84 -9.72
C GLU A 55 0.11 -0.52 -8.30
N ILE A 56 -0.63 -1.44 -7.67
CA ILE A 56 -1.07 -1.28 -6.28
C ILE A 56 0.20 -1.19 -5.45
N SER A 57 0.50 -0.02 -4.92
CA SER A 57 1.65 0.15 -4.04
C SER A 57 1.33 -0.47 -2.68
N GLU A 58 2.35 -0.96 -1.97
CA GLU A 58 2.19 -1.46 -0.59
C GLU A 58 1.48 -0.44 0.31
N LYS A 59 1.68 0.85 0.02
CA LYS A 59 1.02 1.95 0.68
C LYS A 59 -0.51 1.90 0.56
N ASP A 60 -1.05 1.46 -0.58
CA ASP A 60 -2.49 1.42 -0.84
C ASP A 60 -3.17 0.25 -0.11
N LEU A 61 -2.39 -0.77 0.27
CA LEU A 61 -2.86 -1.93 1.03
C LEU A 61 -2.89 -1.67 2.54
N VAL A 62 -2.12 -0.71 3.03
CA VAL A 62 -2.02 -0.41 4.47
C VAL A 62 -3.07 0.61 4.87
N GLN A 63 -3.94 0.25 5.81
CA GLN A 63 -4.94 1.15 6.35
C GLN A 63 -4.28 2.31 7.12
N LYS A 64 -4.70 3.54 6.84
CA LYS A 64 -4.25 4.72 7.57
C LYS A 64 -4.84 4.73 8.98
N LYS A 65 -4.00 4.54 9.99
CA LYS A 65 -4.34 4.52 11.42
C LYS A 65 -3.35 5.35 12.21
N GLU A 66 -3.77 5.83 13.36
CA GLU A 66 -2.85 6.38 14.36
C GLU A 66 -2.23 5.24 15.16
N VAL A 67 -0.92 5.27 15.27
CA VAL A 67 -0.13 4.24 15.93
C VAL A 67 0.90 4.86 16.86
N ILE A 68 1.31 4.09 17.85
CA ILE A 68 2.40 4.43 18.76
C ILE A 68 3.61 3.56 18.38
N VAL A 69 4.70 4.21 18.06
CA VAL A 69 5.99 3.57 17.86
C VAL A 69 6.81 3.70 19.13
N MET A 70 7.23 2.57 19.68
CA MET A 70 8.09 2.49 20.86
C MET A 70 9.49 2.09 20.43
N ILE A 71 10.48 2.79 20.99
CA ILE A 71 11.90 2.52 20.77
C ILE A 71 12.56 2.38 22.14
N THR A 72 13.35 1.30 22.30
CA THR A 72 14.06 1.03 23.54
C THR A 72 15.55 1.45 23.44
N GLU A 73 16.22 1.60 24.58
CA GLU A 73 17.64 1.94 24.65
C GLU A 73 18.51 0.88 23.97
N LYS A 74 18.17 -0.40 24.09
CA LYS A 74 18.88 -1.50 23.43
C LYS A 74 18.58 -1.61 21.93
N GLY A 75 17.84 -0.63 21.36
CA GLY A 75 17.56 -0.58 19.92
C GLY A 75 16.48 -1.53 19.44
N TYR A 76 15.53 -1.91 20.28
CA TYR A 76 14.32 -2.61 19.86
C TYR A 76 13.22 -1.61 19.52
N CYS A 77 12.43 -1.90 18.50
CA CYS A 77 11.27 -1.09 18.16
C CYS A 77 10.05 -1.96 17.89
N LYS A 78 8.89 -1.38 18.12
CA LYS A 78 7.58 -1.96 17.79
C LYS A 78 6.56 -0.88 17.53
N ARG A 79 5.56 -1.24 16.76
CA ARG A 79 4.38 -0.42 16.50
C ARG A 79 3.18 -1.02 17.22
N MET A 80 2.37 -0.19 17.81
CA MET A 80 1.15 -0.57 18.52
C MET A 80 0.00 0.33 18.12
N ASP A 81 -1.22 -0.20 18.11
CA ASP A 81 -2.42 0.61 17.94
C ASP A 81 -2.62 1.52 19.17
N THR A 82 -3.00 2.78 18.96
CA THR A 82 -3.31 3.74 20.04
C THR A 82 -4.39 3.22 20.98
N LYS A 83 -5.33 2.42 20.47
CA LYS A 83 -6.37 1.76 21.27
C LYS A 83 -5.84 0.81 22.34
N SER A 84 -4.59 0.36 22.22
CA SER A 84 -3.94 -0.48 23.23
C SER A 84 -3.66 0.25 24.53
N TYR A 85 -3.64 1.59 24.49
CA TYR A 85 -3.49 2.45 25.67
C TYR A 85 -4.84 3.08 25.99
N LYS A 86 -5.48 2.60 27.05
CA LYS A 86 -6.70 3.21 27.58
C LYS A 86 -6.35 4.33 28.54
N GLU A 87 -7.06 5.44 28.45
CA GLU A 87 -6.97 6.50 29.43
C GLU A 87 -7.35 5.97 30.84
N GLN A 88 -6.47 6.19 31.81
CA GLN A 88 -6.69 5.76 33.18
C GLN A 88 -7.27 6.91 33.99
N ARG A 89 -8.45 6.70 34.55
CA ARG A 89 -9.05 7.62 35.53
C ARG A 89 -8.56 7.32 36.94
N ARG A 90 -8.78 8.23 37.89
CA ARG A 90 -8.42 8.07 39.32
C ARG A 90 -8.95 6.75 39.84
N GLY A 91 -8.08 5.97 40.53
CA GLY A 91 -8.41 4.67 41.12
C GLY A 91 -8.32 3.45 40.20
N GLY A 92 -7.93 3.60 38.95
CA GLY A 92 -7.68 2.48 38.05
C GLY A 92 -6.36 1.76 38.38
N LYS A 93 -6.29 0.43 38.12
CA LYS A 93 -5.02 -0.32 38.15
C LYS A 93 -4.17 0.11 36.97
N GLY A 94 -2.89 0.47 37.23
CA GLY A 94 -1.93 0.80 36.18
C GLY A 94 -1.81 -0.33 35.16
N VAL A 95 -1.47 0.04 33.93
CA VAL A 95 -1.28 -0.92 32.84
C VAL A 95 0.23 -0.97 32.51
N ILE A 96 0.79 -2.20 32.50
CA ILE A 96 2.18 -2.40 32.06
C ILE A 96 2.27 -2.03 30.59
N GLY A 97 3.06 -1.00 30.25
CA GLY A 97 3.19 -0.51 28.88
C GLY A 97 4.06 -1.38 27.98
N SER A 98 5.01 -2.11 28.57
CA SER A 98 5.89 -3.04 27.84
C SER A 98 6.55 -4.01 28.79
N ASN A 99 6.83 -5.23 28.30
CA ASN A 99 7.68 -6.18 28.99
C ASN A 99 9.09 -6.09 28.34
N LEU A 100 9.99 -5.42 29.04
CA LEU A 100 11.33 -5.15 28.54
C LEU A 100 12.33 -6.19 29.11
N SER A 101 13.41 -6.45 28.38
CA SER A 101 14.50 -7.29 28.87
C SER A 101 15.20 -6.60 30.05
N THR A 102 15.81 -7.39 30.94
CA THR A 102 16.56 -6.87 32.09
C THR A 102 17.57 -5.81 31.64
N GLY A 103 17.48 -4.63 32.24
CA GLY A 103 18.36 -3.50 31.93
C GLY A 103 18.05 -2.79 30.61
N ASP A 104 16.87 -2.98 30.03
CA ASP A 104 16.36 -2.19 28.91
C ASP A 104 15.26 -1.22 29.40
N PHE A 105 15.09 -0.09 28.76
CA PHE A 105 14.04 0.87 29.08
C PHE A 105 13.53 1.57 27.80
N VAL A 106 12.34 2.11 27.88
CA VAL A 106 11.77 2.88 26.78
C VAL A 106 12.49 4.19 26.66
N ARG A 107 13.16 4.38 25.55
CA ARG A 107 13.88 5.60 25.23
C ARG A 107 12.97 6.66 24.64
N GLN A 108 12.11 6.24 23.71
CA GLN A 108 11.23 7.16 23.00
C GLN A 108 9.90 6.51 22.64
N LEU A 109 8.82 7.28 22.79
CA LEU A 109 7.47 6.98 22.31
C LEU A 109 7.06 8.04 21.31
N ILE A 110 6.62 7.62 20.13
CA ILE A 110 6.24 8.52 19.04
C ILE A 110 4.84 8.15 18.60
N THR A 111 3.92 9.09 18.63
CA THR A 111 2.59 8.94 18.02
C THR A 111 2.65 9.48 16.59
N CYS A 112 2.25 8.64 15.63
CA CYS A 112 2.28 8.97 14.21
C CYS A 112 1.19 8.21 13.45
N SER A 113 0.97 8.57 12.19
CA SER A 113 0.16 7.76 11.29
C SER A 113 0.98 6.60 10.70
N THR A 114 0.32 5.51 10.35
CA THR A 114 0.96 4.38 9.64
C THR A 114 1.71 4.81 8.39
N HIS A 115 1.27 5.88 7.73
CA HIS A 115 1.87 6.41 6.50
C HIS A 115 2.95 7.46 6.71
N ASP A 116 3.18 7.91 7.95
CA ASP A 116 4.21 8.90 8.25
C ASP A 116 5.62 8.31 8.08
N TYR A 117 6.59 9.16 7.77
CA TYR A 117 7.99 8.79 7.76
C TYR A 117 8.57 8.93 9.17
N LEU A 118 9.36 7.95 9.57
CA LEU A 118 10.17 7.99 10.79
C LEU A 118 11.62 8.19 10.37
N MET A 119 12.19 9.30 10.79
CA MET A 119 13.59 9.64 10.54
C MET A 119 14.44 9.30 11.77
N PHE A 120 15.41 8.43 11.56
CA PHE A 120 16.32 7.92 12.59
C PHE A 120 17.67 8.63 12.45
N PHE A 121 18.09 9.33 13.47
CA PHE A 121 19.38 10.03 13.53
C PHE A 121 20.38 9.18 14.28
N THR A 122 21.55 8.96 13.69
CA THR A 122 22.62 8.16 14.31
C THR A 122 23.69 9.04 14.93
N ASN A 123 24.47 8.46 15.85
CA ASN A 123 25.61 9.10 16.48
C ASN A 123 26.76 9.45 15.51
N ARG A 124 26.73 8.90 14.29
CA ARG A 124 27.68 9.22 13.20
C ARG A 124 27.16 10.29 12.24
N GLY A 125 26.00 10.88 12.53
CA GLY A 125 25.41 11.93 11.71
C GLY A 125 24.68 11.46 10.46
N LYS A 126 24.41 10.14 10.34
CA LYS A 126 23.53 9.63 9.30
C LYS A 126 22.08 9.80 9.67
N VAL A 127 21.24 9.94 8.66
CA VAL A 127 19.79 9.96 8.76
C VAL A 127 19.24 8.83 7.92
N LEU A 128 18.56 7.90 8.56
CA LEU A 128 17.88 6.78 7.95
C LEU A 128 16.38 6.93 8.18
N TRP A 129 15.55 6.40 7.30
CA TRP A 129 14.13 6.50 7.48
C TRP A 129 13.34 5.30 6.94
N LEU A 130 12.24 5.04 7.60
CA LEU A 130 11.27 4.02 7.29
C LEU A 130 9.88 4.63 7.30
N LYS A 131 8.96 3.99 6.63
CA LYS A 131 7.54 4.22 6.87
C LYS A 131 7.13 3.60 8.20
N ALA A 132 6.21 4.24 8.91
CA ALA A 132 5.75 3.70 10.19
C ALA A 132 5.10 2.31 10.03
N TYR A 133 4.52 1.99 8.86
CA TYR A 133 3.97 0.66 8.58
C TYR A 133 5.04 -0.43 8.39
N ASP A 134 6.28 -0.09 8.04
CA ASP A 134 7.39 -1.05 7.91
C ASP A 134 7.87 -1.58 9.27
N ILE A 135 7.52 -0.87 10.35
CA ILE A 135 7.78 -1.34 11.72
C ILE A 135 6.73 -2.41 12.06
N PRO A 136 7.16 -3.60 12.50
CA PRO A 136 6.24 -4.68 12.82
C PRO A 136 5.27 -4.30 13.92
N GLU A 137 4.01 -4.64 13.71
CA GLU A 137 2.97 -4.52 14.72
C GLU A 137 3.19 -5.58 15.80
N ALA A 138 3.11 -5.18 17.05
CA ALA A 138 3.34 -6.08 18.17
C ALA A 138 2.49 -5.68 19.38
N GLU A 139 2.13 -6.67 20.17
CA GLU A 139 1.40 -6.46 21.41
C GLU A 139 2.27 -5.78 22.48
N ARG A 140 1.62 -5.22 23.51
CA ARG A 140 2.29 -4.52 24.63
C ARG A 140 3.39 -5.33 25.27
N TYR A 141 3.18 -6.61 25.48
CA TYR A 141 4.13 -7.49 26.16
C TYR A 141 5.24 -8.01 25.25
N SER A 142 5.14 -7.81 23.95
CA SER A 142 6.18 -8.23 22.99
C SER A 142 7.41 -7.32 23.09
N LYS A 143 8.59 -7.89 22.90
CA LYS A 143 9.85 -7.17 22.85
C LYS A 143 10.00 -6.27 21.61
N GLY A 144 9.33 -6.62 20.52
CA GLY A 144 9.51 -5.97 19.23
C GLY A 144 10.70 -6.53 18.43
N LYS A 145 11.11 -5.82 17.38
CA LYS A 145 12.19 -6.19 16.47
C LYS A 145 13.38 -5.25 16.65
N ALA A 146 14.59 -5.77 16.52
CA ALA A 146 15.79 -4.94 16.60
C ALA A 146 15.89 -4.01 15.39
N LEU A 147 16.20 -2.74 15.61
CA LEU A 147 16.35 -1.70 14.57
C LEU A 147 17.40 -2.08 13.53
N ILE A 148 18.48 -2.78 13.93
CA ILE A 148 19.52 -3.28 13.03
C ILE A 148 18.98 -4.23 11.95
N ASN A 149 17.83 -4.87 12.18
CA ASN A 149 17.18 -5.73 11.20
C ASN A 149 16.22 -4.99 10.27
N LEU A 150 15.93 -3.72 10.54
CA LEU A 150 15.04 -2.87 9.77
C LEU A 150 15.78 -1.77 9.03
N LEU A 151 16.92 -1.34 9.58
CA LEU A 151 17.76 -0.28 9.06
C LEU A 151 19.17 -0.79 8.85
N ASP A 152 19.84 -0.36 7.80
CA ASP A 152 21.28 -0.69 7.59
C ASP A 152 22.15 0.14 8.56
N ILE A 153 22.11 -0.27 9.82
CA ILE A 153 22.89 0.33 10.91
C ILE A 153 24.01 -0.61 11.26
N LYS A 154 25.22 -0.28 10.80
CA LYS A 154 26.44 -1.04 11.17
C LYS A 154 27.17 -0.25 12.25
N ASP A 155 27.27 -0.80 13.46
CA ASP A 155 28.01 -0.21 14.58
C ASP A 155 27.61 1.25 14.91
N GLU A 156 26.39 1.63 14.64
CA GLU A 156 25.85 2.94 14.91
C GLU A 156 24.71 2.86 15.94
N ILE A 157 24.58 3.90 16.74
CA ILE A 157 23.52 4.02 17.74
C ILE A 157 22.52 5.10 17.26
N VAL A 158 21.25 4.75 17.28
CA VAL A 158 20.17 5.72 17.02
C VAL A 158 20.09 6.66 18.22
N THR A 159 20.28 7.94 18.00
CA THR A 159 20.27 8.99 19.06
C THR A 159 18.91 9.63 19.21
N SER A 160 18.19 9.83 18.12
CA SER A 160 16.86 10.46 18.12
C SER A 160 16.04 9.96 16.95
N VAL A 161 14.71 9.97 17.12
CA VAL A 161 13.76 9.61 16.06
C VAL A 161 12.64 10.65 16.04
N ILE A 162 12.25 11.07 14.86
CA ILE A 162 11.14 12.00 14.65
C ILE A 162 10.17 11.42 13.59
N SER A 163 8.89 11.74 13.76
CA SER A 163 7.88 11.46 12.73
C SER A 163 7.68 12.69 11.84
N VAL A 164 7.61 12.45 10.53
CA VAL A 164 7.45 13.51 9.53
C VAL A 164 6.29 13.12 8.60
N LYS A 165 5.30 13.99 8.49
CA LYS A 165 4.15 13.81 7.58
C LYS A 165 4.46 14.30 6.18
N THR A 166 4.99 15.52 6.10
CA THR A 166 5.39 16.21 4.87
C THR A 166 6.80 16.77 5.04
N PHE A 167 7.48 17.07 3.94
CA PHE A 167 8.84 17.59 3.95
C PHE A 167 8.90 19.12 3.77
N ASP A 168 7.82 19.84 4.08
CA ASP A 168 7.69 21.27 3.83
C ASP A 168 8.22 22.13 5.01
N ASP A 169 8.46 21.51 6.16
CA ASP A 169 8.91 22.13 7.39
C ASP A 169 10.43 22.20 7.52
N PHE A 170 10.89 22.70 8.67
CA PHE A 170 12.31 22.78 9.02
C PHE A 170 12.65 21.86 10.18
N LEU A 171 13.82 21.25 10.09
CA LEU A 171 14.43 20.49 11.17
C LEU A 171 15.44 21.38 11.91
N PHE A 172 15.25 21.50 13.22
CA PHE A 172 16.18 22.15 14.12
C PHE A 172 16.91 21.10 14.94
N MET A 173 18.23 21.11 14.89
CA MET A 173 19.10 20.18 15.60
C MET A 173 20.02 20.93 16.54
N ALA A 174 20.17 20.41 17.76
CA ALA A 174 21.16 20.91 18.74
C ALA A 174 22.00 19.72 19.23
N THR A 175 23.29 19.91 19.30
CA THR A 175 24.21 18.89 19.80
C THR A 175 24.56 19.16 21.28
N LYS A 176 25.11 18.13 21.95
CA LYS A 176 25.57 18.23 23.35
C LYS A 176 26.60 19.34 23.58
N LEU A 177 27.38 19.67 22.55
CA LEU A 177 28.42 20.71 22.60
C LEU A 177 27.88 22.13 22.23
N GLY A 178 26.57 22.31 22.16
CA GLY A 178 25.95 23.59 21.86
C GLY A 178 25.92 24.00 20.38
N MET A 179 26.33 23.12 19.48
CA MET A 179 26.17 23.35 18.03
C MET A 179 24.72 23.26 17.62
N VAL A 180 24.24 24.25 16.90
CA VAL A 180 22.85 24.34 16.47
C VAL A 180 22.78 24.47 14.95
N LYS A 181 21.83 23.76 14.32
CA LYS A 181 21.61 23.82 12.89
C LYS A 181 20.13 23.79 12.57
N LYS A 182 19.68 24.63 11.64
CA LYS A 182 18.35 24.62 11.04
C LYS A 182 18.48 24.19 9.57
N ILE A 183 17.73 23.17 9.16
CA ILE A 183 17.74 22.63 7.79
C ILE A 183 16.30 22.46 7.33
N SER A 184 16.00 22.75 6.04
CA SER A 184 14.71 22.39 5.45
C SER A 184 14.57 20.88 5.36
N LEU A 185 13.41 20.32 5.75
CA LEU A 185 13.08 18.91 5.61
C LEU A 185 13.08 18.46 4.14
N SER A 186 12.87 19.36 3.18
CA SER A 186 12.95 19.05 1.75
C SER A 186 14.28 18.43 1.34
N ASN A 187 15.39 18.75 2.04
CA ASN A 187 16.70 18.17 1.81
C ASN A 187 16.76 16.67 2.13
N PHE A 188 15.80 16.18 2.90
CA PHE A 188 15.68 14.77 3.27
C PHE A 188 14.57 14.05 2.50
N SER A 189 13.90 14.69 1.54
CA SER A 189 12.77 14.12 0.79
C SER A 189 13.17 12.98 -0.14
N LYS A 190 14.45 12.92 -0.54
CA LYS A 190 14.98 11.85 -1.39
C LYS A 190 16.09 11.12 -0.63
N PRO A 191 15.86 9.84 -0.22
CA PRO A 191 16.92 9.06 0.39
C PRO A 191 18.02 8.84 -0.63
N ARG A 192 19.25 8.98 -0.19
CA ARG A 192 20.38 8.43 -0.94
C ARG A 192 20.49 6.96 -0.58
N ALA A 193 20.51 6.12 -1.61
CA ALA A 193 20.77 4.69 -1.45
C ALA A 193 22.16 4.47 -0.85
#